data_8e5aa59baa60e71a9e3a659b963670c0
#
_entry.id   8e5aa59baa60e71a9e3a659b963670c0
#
_cell.length_a   1.000
_cell.length_b   1.000
_cell.length_c   1.000
_cell.angle_alpha   90.00
_cell.angle_beta   90.00
_cell.angle_gamma   90.00
#
_symmetry.space_group_name_H-M   'P 1'
#
loop_
_entity.id
_entity.type
_entity.pdbx_description
1 polymer ?
#
loop_
_entity_poly.entity_id
_entity_poly.type
_entity_poly.pdbx_seq_one_letter_code
_entity_poly.pdbx_strand_id
1 'polypeptide(L)'
;MTPVFLLEELQKFISSKTSDIILPVRTRTGSNEEKERAAAVYKMGLPEADDVQQKVPYILLKFLTGTDDKKAGEPEEDSCKVRIIFAVYSEDGQDGPLALLNLILRVRSELKKAGTIGGGQFALELPLEYI
;
A
#
# COMPACT_ATOMS: atom_id res chain seq x y z
N MET A 1 4.36 -13.56 15.86
CA MET A 1 4.22 -12.75 14.65
C MET A 1 2.86 -12.09 14.64
N THR A 2 2.79 -10.78 14.51
CA THR A 2 1.54 -10.06 14.62
C THR A 2 1.17 -9.38 13.31
N PRO A 3 -0.13 -9.21 13.00
CA PRO A 3 -0.56 -8.42 11.84
C PRO A 3 -0.04 -6.98 11.87
N VAL A 4 0.15 -6.41 13.06
CA VAL A 4 0.73 -5.07 13.20
C VAL A 4 2.14 -5.03 12.63
N PHE A 5 2.96 -6.02 12.95
CA PHE A 5 4.33 -6.11 12.41
C PHE A 5 4.33 -6.31 10.90
N LEU A 6 3.40 -7.13 10.39
CA LEU A 6 3.22 -7.29 8.94
C LEU A 6 2.92 -5.95 8.25
N LEU A 7 1.97 -5.18 8.82
CA LEU A 7 1.62 -3.87 8.25
C LEU A 7 2.80 -2.90 8.29
N GLU A 8 3.59 -2.91 9.34
CA GLU A 8 4.78 -2.07 9.43
C GLU A 8 5.82 -2.44 8.37
N GLU A 9 6.11 -3.72 8.20
CA GLU A 9 7.06 -4.19 7.21
C GLU A 9 6.56 -3.95 5.79
N LEU A 10 5.27 -4.15 5.55
CA LEU A 10 4.66 -3.89 4.26
C LEU A 10 4.69 -2.39 3.93
N GLN A 11 4.45 -1.53 4.92
CA GLN A 11 4.55 -0.08 4.76
C GLN A 11 5.96 0.32 4.31
N LYS A 12 6.98 -0.18 4.99
CA LYS A 12 8.38 0.10 4.64
C LYS A 12 8.71 -0.39 3.24
N PHE A 13 8.29 -1.59 2.92
CA PHE A 13 8.55 -2.20 1.62
C PHE A 13 7.92 -1.39 0.48
N ILE A 14 6.62 -1.10 0.57
CA ILE A 14 5.89 -0.37 -0.46
C ILE A 14 6.41 1.05 -0.58
N SER A 15 6.66 1.74 0.53
CA SER A 15 7.20 3.08 0.53
C SER A 15 8.55 3.15 -0.19
N SER A 16 9.42 2.18 0.06
CA SER A 16 10.72 2.07 -0.60
C SER A 16 10.59 1.81 -2.10
N LYS A 17 9.68 0.91 -2.49
CA LYS A 17 9.55 0.48 -3.89
C LYS A 17 8.78 1.47 -4.78
N THR A 18 8.10 2.44 -4.19
CA THR A 18 7.34 3.46 -4.93
C THR A 18 7.92 4.87 -4.76
N SER A 19 9.06 5.01 -4.11
CA SER A 19 9.65 6.32 -3.82
C SER A 19 10.08 7.09 -5.08
N ASP A 20 10.33 6.40 -6.17
CA ASP A 20 10.70 7.00 -7.47
C ASP A 20 9.49 7.43 -8.30
N ILE A 21 8.29 7.02 -7.92
CA ILE A 21 7.06 7.39 -8.63
C ILE A 21 6.53 8.68 -8.03
N ILE A 22 6.77 9.79 -8.71
CA ILE A 22 6.36 11.12 -8.25
C ILE A 22 5.01 11.47 -8.88
N LEU A 23 4.04 11.80 -8.05
CA LEU A 23 2.65 12.01 -8.44
C LEU A 23 2.18 13.40 -8.02
N PRO A 24 1.23 14.00 -8.78
CA PRO A 24 0.68 15.30 -8.40
C PRO A 24 -0.06 15.24 -7.07
N VAL A 25 0.06 16.32 -6.31
CA VAL A 25 -0.68 16.51 -5.06
C VAL A 25 -1.77 17.53 -5.31
N ARG A 26 -2.97 17.30 -4.79
CA ARG A 26 -4.02 18.28 -4.80
C ARG A 26 -3.74 19.33 -3.72
N THR A 27 -3.41 20.54 -4.16
CA THR A 27 -3.10 21.66 -3.25
C THR A 27 -4.24 22.67 -3.25
N ARG A 28 -4.35 23.41 -2.15
CA ARG A 28 -5.28 24.54 -2.10
C ARG A 28 -4.72 25.72 -2.91
N THR A 29 -5.63 26.48 -3.50
CA THR A 29 -5.25 27.70 -4.22
C THR A 29 -4.53 28.67 -3.28
N GLY A 30 -3.35 29.14 -3.68
CA GLY A 30 -2.54 30.05 -2.87
C GLY A 30 -1.70 29.36 -1.78
N SER A 31 -1.73 28.03 -1.71
CA SER A 31 -0.91 27.26 -0.78
C SER A 31 0.54 27.18 -1.25
N ASN A 32 1.49 27.18 -0.29
CA ASN A 32 2.89 26.92 -0.53
C ASN A 32 3.24 25.44 -0.39
N GLU A 33 2.23 24.57 -0.38
CA GLU A 33 2.42 23.14 -0.24
C GLU A 33 3.13 22.53 -1.45
N GLU A 34 3.76 21.40 -1.23
CA GLU A 34 4.43 20.63 -2.26
C GLU A 34 3.44 20.18 -3.33
N LYS A 35 3.78 20.38 -4.60
CA LYS A 35 2.89 20.07 -5.72
C LYS A 35 3.01 18.65 -6.22
N GLU A 36 4.13 18.00 -5.94
CA GLU A 36 4.41 16.63 -6.36
C GLU A 36 5.16 15.90 -5.27
N ARG A 37 4.84 14.63 -5.10
CA ARG A 37 5.54 13.76 -4.16
C ARG A 37 5.24 12.30 -4.45
N ALA A 38 6.02 11.39 -3.86
CA ALA A 38 5.66 9.97 -3.83
C ALA A 38 4.42 9.77 -2.95
N ALA A 39 3.68 8.70 -3.22
CA ALA A 39 2.49 8.37 -2.42
C ALA A 39 2.89 8.08 -0.96
N ALA A 40 2.16 8.68 -0.03
CA ALA A 40 2.32 8.37 1.39
C ALA A 40 1.64 7.03 1.70
N VAL A 41 2.27 6.19 2.51
CA VAL A 41 1.73 4.88 2.86
C VAL A 41 1.22 4.91 4.31
N TYR A 42 -0.07 4.64 4.47
CA TYR A 42 -0.74 4.64 5.77
C TYR A 42 -1.21 3.24 6.15
N LYS A 43 -1.35 2.99 7.45
CA LYS A 43 -1.81 1.70 7.99
C LYS A 43 -3.18 1.88 8.64
N MET A 44 -4.12 1.02 8.27
CA MET A 44 -5.48 0.88 8.81
C MET A 44 -6.42 2.04 8.55
N GLY A 45 -5.99 3.27 8.67
CA GLY A 45 -6.81 4.45 8.42
C GLY A 45 -5.99 5.65 8.01
N LEU A 46 -6.64 6.64 7.42
CA LEU A 46 -5.98 7.91 7.08
C LEU A 46 -5.87 8.77 8.33
N PRO A 47 -4.76 9.52 8.49
CA PRO A 47 -4.66 10.48 9.59
C PRO A 47 -5.78 11.51 9.49
N GLU A 48 -6.27 11.97 10.63
CA GLU A 48 -7.23 13.05 10.65
C GLU A 48 -6.61 14.30 10.05
N ALA A 49 -7.35 14.94 9.16
CA ALA A 49 -6.97 16.22 8.59
C ALA A 49 -8.23 16.98 8.23
N ASP A 50 -8.10 18.31 8.19
CA ASP A 50 -9.20 19.20 7.82
C ASP A 50 -9.65 18.95 6.38
N ASP A 51 -8.78 18.43 5.53
CA ASP A 51 -9.08 18.14 4.14
C ASP A 51 -8.44 16.81 3.71
N VAL A 52 -9.27 15.76 3.61
CA VAL A 52 -8.84 14.42 3.19
C VAL A 52 -8.29 14.43 1.76
N GLN A 53 -8.78 15.33 0.92
CA GLN A 53 -8.34 15.41 -0.48
C GLN A 53 -6.88 15.84 -0.62
N GLN A 54 -6.35 16.55 0.36
CA GLN A 54 -4.94 16.96 0.36
C GLN A 54 -3.98 15.81 0.65
N LYS A 55 -4.48 14.67 1.08
CA LYS A 55 -3.64 13.49 1.36
C LYS A 55 -3.32 12.68 0.12
N VAL A 56 -4.02 12.91 -0.97
CA VAL A 56 -3.77 12.24 -2.26
C VAL A 56 -2.47 12.81 -2.86
N PRO A 57 -1.55 11.97 -3.34
CA PRO A 57 -1.60 10.53 -3.52
C PRO A 57 -1.27 9.75 -2.23
N TYR A 58 -1.97 8.65 -2.03
CA TYR A 58 -1.68 7.79 -0.87
C TYR A 58 -1.90 6.32 -1.20
N ILE A 59 -1.30 5.47 -0.38
CA ILE A 59 -1.53 4.03 -0.37
C ILE A 59 -1.96 3.67 1.05
N LEU A 60 -3.10 3.01 1.19
CA LEU A 60 -3.65 2.62 2.49
C LEU A 60 -3.64 1.10 2.61
N LEU A 61 -3.04 0.61 3.68
CA LEU A 61 -2.96 -0.81 3.99
C LEU A 61 -4.01 -1.14 5.05
N LYS A 62 -4.95 -2.03 4.72
CA LYS A 62 -6.00 -2.46 5.65
C LYS A 62 -5.93 -3.97 5.87
N PHE A 63 -5.80 -4.36 7.11
CA PHE A 63 -5.97 -5.76 7.51
C PHE A 63 -7.44 -6.13 7.37
N LEU A 64 -7.72 -7.21 6.65
CA LEU A 64 -9.09 -7.68 6.44
C LEU A 64 -9.43 -8.87 7.31
N THR A 65 -8.67 -9.95 7.18
CA THR A 65 -8.94 -11.20 7.89
C THR A 65 -7.64 -11.89 8.20
N GLY A 66 -7.67 -12.70 9.25
CA GLY A 66 -6.56 -13.57 9.60
C GLY A 66 -7.06 -14.97 9.90
N THR A 67 -6.21 -15.96 9.70
CA THR A 67 -6.49 -17.34 10.00
C THR A 67 -5.28 -17.94 10.70
N ASP A 68 -5.50 -18.52 11.87
CA ASP A 68 -4.50 -19.26 12.59
C ASP A 68 -4.91 -20.74 12.53
N ASP A 69 -4.06 -21.59 12.01
CA ASP A 69 -4.36 -23.00 11.87
C ASP A 69 -3.18 -23.83 12.38
N LYS A 70 -3.50 -24.86 13.17
CA LYS A 70 -2.50 -25.78 13.69
C LYS A 70 -3.06 -27.18 13.65
N LYS A 71 -2.43 -28.04 12.84
CA LYS A 71 -2.73 -29.45 12.81
C LYS A 71 -1.86 -30.20 13.80
N ALA A 72 -2.38 -31.29 14.37
CA ALA A 72 -1.65 -32.10 15.31
C ALA A 72 -0.32 -32.57 14.70
N GLY A 73 0.80 -32.29 15.40
CA GLY A 73 2.13 -32.68 14.96
C GLY A 73 2.76 -31.75 13.89
N GLU A 74 2.08 -30.70 13.51
CA GLU A 74 2.59 -29.72 12.53
C GLU A 74 2.79 -28.35 13.18
N PRO A 75 3.70 -27.50 12.63
CA PRO A 75 3.81 -26.12 13.06
C PRO A 75 2.52 -25.35 12.82
N GLU A 76 2.28 -24.34 13.63
CA GLU A 76 1.16 -23.43 13.43
C GLU A 76 1.30 -22.67 12.10
N GLU A 77 0.25 -22.66 11.31
CA GLU A 77 0.18 -21.86 10.07
C GLU A 77 -0.75 -20.69 10.25
N ASP A 78 -0.19 -19.49 10.14
CA ASP A 78 -0.94 -18.25 10.22
C ASP A 78 -0.98 -17.60 8.84
N SER A 79 -2.15 -17.17 8.42
CA SER A 79 -2.32 -16.43 7.19
C SER A 79 -3.24 -15.24 7.40
N CYS A 80 -3.10 -14.23 6.57
CA CYS A 80 -3.98 -13.08 6.62
C CYS A 80 -4.14 -12.45 5.23
N LYS A 81 -5.22 -11.69 5.10
CA LYS A 81 -5.47 -10.89 3.90
C LYS A 81 -5.35 -9.43 4.24
N VAL A 82 -4.60 -8.72 3.43
CA VAL A 82 -4.43 -7.27 3.52
C VAL A 82 -4.95 -6.67 2.23
N ARG A 83 -5.79 -5.64 2.36
CA ARG A 83 -6.23 -4.85 1.21
C ARG A 83 -5.31 -3.65 1.07
N ILE A 84 -4.86 -3.41 -0.15
CA ILE A 84 -4.04 -2.25 -0.47
C ILE A 84 -4.89 -1.33 -1.33
N ILE A 85 -5.14 -0.12 -0.84
CA ILE A 85 -5.99 0.87 -1.52
C ILE A 85 -5.09 1.98 -2.04
N PHE A 86 -5.24 2.32 -3.31
CA PHE A 86 -4.44 3.34 -3.99
C PHE A 86 -5.32 4.52 -4.34
N ALA A 87 -4.85 5.72 -4.07
CA ALA A 87 -5.53 6.93 -4.46
C ALA A 87 -4.54 7.91 -5.07
N VAL A 88 -4.85 8.39 -6.26
CA VAL A 88 -4.04 9.39 -6.97
C VAL A 88 -4.93 10.57 -7.37
N TYR A 89 -4.30 11.72 -7.60
CA TYR A 89 -4.98 12.92 -8.07
C TYR A 89 -4.48 13.28 -9.47
N SER A 90 -5.41 13.63 -10.33
CA SER A 90 -5.09 14.19 -11.64
C SER A 90 -6.28 15.01 -12.16
N GLU A 91 -5.99 16.13 -12.79
CA GLU A 91 -7.00 16.91 -13.51
C GLU A 91 -7.25 16.36 -14.91
N ASP A 92 -6.36 15.49 -15.40
CA ASP A 92 -6.49 14.85 -16.70
C ASP A 92 -7.18 13.51 -16.58
N GLY A 93 -8.31 13.34 -17.30
CA GLY A 93 -9.10 12.12 -17.26
C GLY A 93 -8.42 10.88 -17.85
N GLN A 94 -7.32 11.02 -18.57
CA GLN A 94 -6.56 9.90 -19.11
C GLN A 94 -5.31 9.59 -18.29
N ASP A 95 -4.56 10.61 -17.89
CA ASP A 95 -3.31 10.41 -17.16
C ASP A 95 -3.53 9.89 -15.73
N GLY A 96 -4.62 10.30 -15.09
CA GLY A 96 -4.94 9.84 -13.74
C GLY A 96 -5.13 8.33 -13.65
N PRO A 97 -6.03 7.73 -14.44
CA PRO A 97 -6.20 6.27 -14.46
C PRO A 97 -4.93 5.51 -14.83
N LEU A 98 -4.13 6.03 -15.77
CA LEU A 98 -2.87 5.39 -16.15
C LEU A 98 -1.84 5.48 -15.04
N ALA A 99 -1.74 6.59 -14.34
CA ALA A 99 -0.84 6.74 -13.20
C ALA A 99 -1.24 5.80 -12.07
N LEU A 100 -2.54 5.67 -11.81
CA LEU A 100 -3.06 4.74 -10.80
C LEU A 100 -2.70 3.30 -11.16
N LEU A 101 -2.95 2.90 -12.39
CA LEU A 101 -2.62 1.54 -12.85
C LEU A 101 -1.12 1.27 -12.75
N ASN A 102 -0.29 2.23 -13.14
CA ASN A 102 1.17 2.09 -13.05
C ASN A 102 1.62 1.88 -11.59
N LEU A 103 1.05 2.61 -10.66
CA LEU A 103 1.37 2.47 -9.25
C LEU A 103 0.96 1.07 -8.73
N ILE A 104 -0.23 0.62 -9.07
CA ILE A 104 -0.74 -0.71 -8.69
C ILE A 104 0.18 -1.80 -9.26
N LEU A 105 0.53 -1.71 -10.53
CA LEU A 105 1.37 -2.71 -11.19
C LEU A 105 2.80 -2.72 -10.64
N ARG A 106 3.33 -1.56 -10.23
CA ARG A 106 4.64 -1.49 -9.59
C ARG A 106 4.64 -2.26 -8.28
N VAL A 107 3.67 -2.00 -7.41
CA VAL A 107 3.56 -2.70 -6.12
C VAL A 107 3.37 -4.20 -6.33
N ARG A 108 2.48 -4.58 -7.24
CA ARG A 108 2.25 -5.98 -7.60
C ARG A 108 3.54 -6.67 -8.05
N SER A 109 4.24 -6.06 -8.98
CA SER A 109 5.47 -6.61 -9.55
C SER A 109 6.55 -6.77 -8.49
N GLU A 110 6.73 -5.76 -7.63
CA GLU A 110 7.76 -5.79 -6.59
C GLU A 110 7.45 -6.84 -5.51
N LEU A 111 6.17 -6.98 -5.13
CA LEU A 111 5.77 -8.02 -4.18
C LEU A 111 6.01 -9.42 -4.72
N LYS A 112 5.65 -9.67 -5.97
CA LYS A 112 5.87 -10.97 -6.62
C LYS A 112 7.35 -11.27 -6.80
N LYS A 113 8.14 -10.27 -7.14
CA LYS A 113 9.58 -10.41 -7.32
C LYS A 113 10.29 -10.69 -5.99
N ALA A 114 9.87 -10.04 -4.92
CA ALA A 114 10.44 -10.24 -3.59
C ALA A 114 10.03 -11.60 -3.00
N GLY A 115 8.76 -11.97 -3.15
CA GLY A 115 8.21 -13.22 -2.60
C GLY A 115 8.04 -13.21 -1.09
N THR A 116 8.94 -12.58 -0.37
CA THR A 116 8.89 -12.43 1.09
C THR A 116 9.23 -11.02 1.51
N ILE A 117 8.74 -10.61 2.68
CA ILE A 117 9.09 -9.33 3.31
C ILE A 117 9.42 -9.56 4.78
N GLY A 118 9.95 -8.52 5.45
CA GLY A 118 10.28 -8.59 6.87
C GLY A 118 11.38 -9.59 7.19
N GLY A 119 12.44 -9.65 6.36
CA GLY A 119 13.53 -10.58 6.57
C GLY A 119 13.15 -12.04 6.37
N GLY A 120 12.15 -12.30 5.51
CA GLY A 120 11.67 -13.64 5.23
C GLY A 120 10.58 -14.13 6.16
N GLN A 121 10.11 -13.29 7.09
CA GLN A 121 9.08 -13.68 8.05
C GLN A 121 7.68 -13.81 7.42
N PHE A 122 7.44 -13.08 6.34
CA PHE A 122 6.14 -13.07 5.66
C PHE A 122 6.32 -13.46 4.21
N ALA A 123 5.58 -14.45 3.76
CA ALA A 123 5.60 -14.92 2.37
C ALA A 123 4.32 -14.50 1.66
N LEU A 124 4.46 -14.10 0.41
CA LEU A 124 3.31 -13.81 -0.44
C LEU A 124 2.63 -15.11 -0.84
N GLU A 125 1.32 -15.19 -0.58
CA GLU A 125 0.50 -16.32 -1.02
C GLU A 125 -0.33 -15.90 -2.23
N LEU A 126 -0.32 -16.72 -3.27
CA LEU A 126 -1.11 -16.48 -4.48
C LEU A 126 -2.44 -17.21 -4.39
N PRO A 127 -3.50 -16.72 -5.02
CA PRO A 127 -3.53 -15.64 -5.99
C PRO A 127 -3.47 -14.25 -5.34
N LEU A 128 -2.89 -13.30 -6.07
CA LEU A 128 -2.93 -11.88 -5.75
C LEU A 128 -3.99 -11.25 -6.64
N GLU A 129 -5.07 -10.76 -6.05
CA GLU A 129 -6.21 -10.20 -6.77
C GLU A 129 -6.18 -8.67 -6.70
N TYR A 130 -6.60 -8.02 -7.79
CA TYR A 130 -6.74 -6.56 -7.84
C TYR A 130 -7.96 -6.17 -8.66
N ILE A 131 -8.59 -5.08 -8.26
CA ILE A 131 -9.85 -4.61 -8.84
C ILE A 131 -9.68 -3.19 -9.36
#